data_31fa4e1cf7812501e52a675144c31041
#
_entry.id   31fa4e1cf7812501e52a675144c31041
#
_cell.length_a   1.000
_cell.length_b   1.000
_cell.length_c   1.000
_cell.angle_alpha   90.00
_cell.angle_beta   90.00
_cell.angle_gamma   90.00
#
_symmetry.space_group_name_H-M   'P 1'
#
loop_
_entity.id
_entity.type
_entity.pdbx_description
1 polymer ?
#
loop_
_entity_poly.entity_id
_entity_poly.type
_entity_poly.pdbx_seq_one_letter_code
_entity_poly.pdbx_strand_id
1 'polypeptide(L)'
;MDFTSTCPIEQKGDRALPSTDVMLGKWALWGCLAVVVQATSDGMYEAGSTNGQNHLLLQKGINEQPVIPRPAATFTTHHYTQPLDHFDNSTKATFPQRYFLTKDALAINTLPRTSDGRVVVPVILYDGGETSIDNRKNVLHHGVVQMLSEATQGVGIVLEHRYYGTSQPVLSEIGNTSDWGVDQLRWLNNRQSLEDSARFIREARLEGVPDDAVRRVIYYGASYAGGRAAFMRTHYPHLVYGAIASSAVVAATVDLPQYYYAIAQGAEPVCMQALQRAVAAADEILAPTGLPNTTQIDALRSLLGLPGLDLDDVAGVLAEPLEHFQKLSWLHELHETTWGRFCTALVNTTLAHEVRRAHKTEVMALGTAAVSDALLSLLAFVRETVVIPCTKVSDVLTCFHTPASAERQDNGTLTDSKAWRFQVCTEWGYFQTAPPPPDVARAQPSGPKIVSSRLNHHVMRKQLCNDGFTPGYYMTMPSEPDVSQTNVYGATSIAMDRLAFINGEQDPWRPMTMHSFEYAYGGTRENTLDRPFWLIPDCWHHCDSDGLADSHKEPLRIRAVHEAMRTFVRHWLAQPL
;
A
#
# COMPACT_ATOMS: atom_id res chain seq x y z
N MET A 1 -32.49 -19.68 38.58
CA MET A 1 -32.03 -18.88 39.72
C MET A 1 -31.80 -17.49 39.19
N ASP A 2 -32.81 -16.65 39.41
CA ASP A 2 -32.80 -15.23 39.05
C ASP A 2 -31.89 -14.43 39.98
N PHE A 3 -31.19 -13.45 39.43
CA PHE A 3 -30.82 -12.24 40.16
C PHE A 3 -30.77 -11.05 39.18
N THR A 4 -31.86 -10.32 39.16
CA THR A 4 -31.98 -8.93 38.74
C THR A 4 -31.49 -8.02 39.86
N SER A 5 -30.67 -7.00 39.57
CA SER A 5 -30.55 -5.83 40.43
C SER A 5 -30.40 -4.56 39.59
N THR A 6 -31.44 -3.78 39.71
CA THR A 6 -31.63 -2.41 39.22
C THR A 6 -30.84 -1.40 40.02
N CYS A 7 -30.32 -0.38 39.37
CA CYS A 7 -29.75 0.81 40.00
C CYS A 7 -30.67 2.03 39.77
N PRO A 8 -30.91 2.88 40.77
CA PRO A 8 -31.89 3.95 40.68
C PRO A 8 -31.35 5.29 40.17
N ILE A 9 -32.21 5.99 39.45
CA ILE A 9 -32.09 7.36 38.99
C ILE A 9 -32.47 8.31 40.13
N GLU A 10 -31.65 9.28 40.45
CA GLU A 10 -32.04 10.47 41.21
C GLU A 10 -32.04 11.71 40.32
N GLN A 11 -33.24 12.28 40.15
CA GLN A 11 -33.47 13.64 39.63
C GLN A 11 -33.56 14.62 40.81
N LYS A 12 -32.92 15.80 40.64
CA LYS A 12 -33.29 17.09 41.24
C LYS A 12 -32.41 18.13 40.57
N GLY A 13 -32.78 19.30 40.10
CA GLY A 13 -33.99 20.08 40.24
C GLY A 13 -33.58 21.48 39.75
N ASP A 14 -34.45 22.14 39.04
CA ASP A 14 -34.36 23.48 38.47
C ASP A 14 -33.89 24.57 39.46
N ARG A 15 -33.09 25.55 38.97
CA ARG A 15 -33.30 26.96 39.30
C ARG A 15 -32.75 27.91 38.23
N ALA A 16 -33.58 28.91 37.99
CA ALA A 16 -33.55 29.94 36.97
C ALA A 16 -32.42 30.98 37.10
N LEU A 17 -32.24 31.62 35.95
CA LEU A 17 -31.44 32.85 35.71
C LEU A 17 -31.80 34.01 36.64
N PRO A 18 -30.90 35.02 36.79
CA PRO A 18 -31.23 36.29 36.15
C PRO A 18 -30.09 36.98 35.39
N SER A 19 -30.52 37.78 34.42
CA SER A 19 -29.81 38.77 33.60
C SER A 19 -29.17 39.87 34.39
N THR A 20 -28.12 40.48 33.89
CA THR A 20 -27.97 41.90 33.50
C THR A 20 -26.50 42.34 33.41
N ASP A 21 -26.25 42.99 32.31
CA ASP A 21 -25.52 44.27 32.08
C ASP A 21 -24.02 44.44 32.33
N VAL A 22 -23.38 44.73 31.18
CA VAL A 22 -22.51 45.90 30.91
C VAL A 22 -21.35 46.20 31.87
N MET A 23 -20.12 46.08 31.37
CA MET A 23 -19.18 47.20 31.42
C MET A 23 -18.05 47.08 30.37
N LEU A 24 -17.90 48.15 29.63
CA LEU A 24 -16.80 48.51 28.75
C LEU A 24 -15.51 48.73 29.55
N GLY A 25 -14.42 48.21 29.04
CA GLY A 25 -13.07 48.54 29.55
C GLY A 25 -12.03 48.52 28.43
N LYS A 26 -11.71 49.69 27.90
CA LYS A 26 -10.63 49.98 26.95
C LYS A 26 -9.26 49.60 27.51
N TRP A 27 -8.32 49.20 26.62
CA TRP A 27 -6.90 49.63 26.50
C TRP A 27 -6.37 48.95 25.22
N ALA A 28 -6.14 49.63 24.19
CA ALA A 28 -5.09 50.55 23.70
C ALA A 28 -3.99 49.80 22.93
N LEU A 29 -4.05 49.91 21.60
CA LEU A 29 -3.02 50.34 20.64
C LEU A 29 -1.54 50.03 20.97
N TRP A 30 -0.93 49.20 20.12
CA TRP A 30 0.42 49.34 19.54
C TRP A 30 0.40 48.59 18.21
N GLY A 31 0.55 49.10 17.08
CA GLY A 31 1.58 49.90 16.47
C GLY A 31 1.89 49.18 15.17
N CYS A 32 1.24 49.59 14.02
CA CYS A 32 1.64 49.18 12.68
C CYS A 32 3.04 49.76 12.38
N LEU A 33 3.99 48.88 12.04
CA LEU A 33 5.17 49.27 11.25
C LEU A 33 5.14 48.49 9.94
N ALA A 34 4.76 49.18 8.89
CA ALA A 34 4.97 48.72 7.51
C ALA A 34 6.48 48.85 7.20
N VAL A 35 7.14 47.74 6.94
CA VAL A 35 8.45 47.75 6.29
C VAL A 35 8.25 47.25 4.88
N VAL A 36 8.42 48.17 3.94
CA VAL A 36 8.59 47.86 2.52
C VAL A 36 9.99 47.25 2.36
N VAL A 37 10.07 46.00 1.96
CA VAL A 37 11.33 45.42 1.52
C VAL A 37 11.17 45.07 0.03
N GLN A 38 12.03 45.68 -0.77
CA GLN A 38 12.22 45.42 -2.18
C GLN A 38 12.67 43.97 -2.40
N ALA A 39 12.04 43.33 -3.36
CA ALA A 39 12.41 42.01 -3.83
C ALA A 39 13.78 42.03 -4.51
N THR A 40 14.74 41.31 -3.96
CA THR A 40 15.89 40.79 -4.68
C THR A 40 15.75 39.28 -4.74
N SER A 41 15.85 38.78 -5.96
CA SER A 41 15.83 37.36 -6.30
C SER A 41 17.01 36.65 -5.63
N ASP A 42 16.73 35.79 -4.68
CA ASP A 42 17.45 34.58 -4.25
C ASP A 42 16.81 34.16 -2.92
N GLY A 43 15.88 33.23 -2.95
CA GLY A 43 15.09 32.90 -1.78
C GLY A 43 14.86 31.39 -1.67
N MET A 44 15.67 30.78 -0.83
CA MET A 44 15.38 29.49 -0.22
C MET A 44 14.07 29.59 0.57
N TYR A 45 13.13 28.69 0.30
CA TYR A 45 11.98 28.46 1.16
C TYR A 45 12.42 27.57 2.33
N GLU A 46 12.59 28.14 3.50
CA GLU A 46 12.57 27.39 4.75
C GLU A 46 11.10 27.17 5.16
N ALA A 47 10.59 25.96 4.93
CA ALA A 47 9.39 25.48 5.60
C ALA A 47 9.80 24.97 6.98
N GLY A 48 9.32 25.61 8.03
CA GLY A 48 9.56 25.22 9.42
C GLY A 48 9.01 23.81 9.70
N SER A 49 9.90 22.83 9.73
CA SER A 49 9.64 21.47 10.20
C SER A 49 10.08 21.37 11.66
N THR A 50 9.15 21.05 12.56
CA THR A 50 9.39 20.82 14.00
C THR A 50 10.05 19.47 14.29
N ASN A 51 10.90 18.93 13.43
CA ASN A 51 11.65 17.70 13.63
C ASN A 51 13.17 17.88 13.54
N GLY A 52 13.69 18.89 14.21
CA GLY A 52 15.13 19.21 14.22
C GLY A 52 16.06 18.18 14.87
N GLN A 53 15.57 17.14 15.53
CA GLN A 53 16.42 16.16 16.21
C GLN A 53 16.92 15.01 15.32
N ASN A 54 16.17 14.62 14.30
CA ASN A 54 16.59 13.55 13.39
C ASN A 54 17.62 14.02 12.37
N HIS A 55 17.67 15.31 12.05
CA HIS A 55 18.62 15.86 11.07
C HIS A 55 20.06 15.94 11.60
N LEU A 56 20.25 16.10 12.91
CA LEU A 56 21.60 16.26 13.52
C LEU A 56 22.36 14.92 13.63
N LEU A 57 21.67 13.79 13.70
CA LEU A 57 22.32 12.46 13.76
C LEU A 57 22.83 12.01 12.38
N LEU A 58 22.30 12.56 11.29
CA LEU A 58 22.65 12.20 9.92
C LEU A 58 23.95 12.87 9.41
N GLN A 59 24.43 13.96 10.05
CA GLN A 59 25.61 14.71 9.58
C GLN A 59 26.94 14.21 10.17
N LYS A 60 26.94 13.30 11.13
CA LYS A 60 28.18 12.76 11.73
C LYS A 60 28.45 11.33 11.26
N GLY A 61 29.23 11.17 10.20
CA GLY A 61 29.95 9.94 9.95
C GLY A 61 29.77 9.22 8.62
N ILE A 62 29.45 9.90 7.53
CA ILE A 62 29.65 9.28 6.20
C ILE A 62 31.11 9.51 5.81
N ASN A 63 31.97 8.53 6.15
CA ASN A 63 33.33 8.48 5.64
C ASN A 63 33.23 8.13 4.13
N GLU A 64 33.58 9.09 3.26
CA GLU A 64 33.65 8.89 1.81
C GLU A 64 34.84 7.97 1.46
N GLN A 65 34.62 6.68 1.55
CA GLN A 65 35.51 5.72 0.89
C GLN A 65 35.03 5.52 -0.56
N PRO A 66 35.93 5.38 -1.55
CA PRO A 66 35.53 5.10 -2.93
C PRO A 66 34.75 3.78 -2.97
N VAL A 67 33.47 3.86 -3.31
CA VAL A 67 32.61 2.68 -3.40
C VAL A 67 32.78 2.05 -4.76
N ILE A 68 33.24 0.82 -4.76
CA ILE A 68 33.18 -0.04 -5.94
C ILE A 68 31.72 -0.43 -6.14
N PRO A 69 31.14 -0.22 -7.36
CA PRO A 69 29.77 -0.65 -7.62
C PRO A 69 29.60 -2.14 -7.33
N ARG A 70 28.53 -2.48 -6.58
CA ARG A 70 28.26 -3.87 -6.21
C ARG A 70 27.80 -4.64 -7.47
N PRO A 71 28.36 -5.81 -7.76
CA PRO A 71 27.79 -6.69 -8.77
C PRO A 71 26.40 -7.17 -8.30
N ALA A 72 25.50 -7.44 -9.24
CA ALA A 72 24.23 -8.06 -8.93
C ALA A 72 24.47 -9.44 -8.28
N ALA A 73 23.80 -9.73 -7.18
CA ALA A 73 23.91 -11.03 -6.53
C ALA A 73 23.34 -12.14 -7.44
N THR A 74 23.98 -13.29 -7.41
CA THR A 74 23.43 -14.51 -8.03
C THR A 74 22.45 -15.16 -7.08
N PHE A 75 21.45 -15.84 -7.63
CA PHE A 75 20.49 -16.60 -6.82
C PHE A 75 20.04 -17.88 -7.53
N THR A 76 19.61 -18.84 -6.75
CA THR A 76 19.04 -20.10 -7.20
C THR A 76 17.56 -20.20 -6.87
N THR A 77 16.79 -20.91 -7.69
CA THR A 77 15.36 -21.13 -7.48
C THR A 77 15.15 -22.49 -6.82
N HIS A 78 14.38 -22.51 -5.76
CA HIS A 78 14.05 -23.69 -4.98
C HIS A 78 12.55 -23.78 -4.71
N HIS A 79 12.09 -24.97 -4.27
CA HIS A 79 10.73 -25.21 -3.84
C HIS A 79 10.74 -25.91 -2.49
N TYR A 80 9.79 -25.51 -1.63
CA TYR A 80 9.53 -26.13 -0.35
C TYR A 80 8.08 -26.63 -0.30
N THR A 81 7.86 -27.90 0.07
CA THR A 81 6.52 -28.47 0.10
C THR A 81 5.76 -28.00 1.33
N GLN A 82 4.68 -27.26 1.12
CA GLN A 82 3.76 -26.81 2.16
C GLN A 82 2.48 -27.63 2.18
N PRO A 83 1.90 -27.93 3.34
CA PRO A 83 0.53 -28.40 3.41
C PRO A 83 -0.43 -27.30 2.96
N LEU A 84 -1.50 -27.69 2.29
CA LEU A 84 -2.54 -26.74 1.88
C LEU A 84 -3.25 -26.15 3.10
N ASP A 85 -3.59 -27.01 4.08
CA ASP A 85 -4.15 -26.62 5.37
C ASP A 85 -3.21 -27.01 6.51
N HIS A 86 -2.77 -26.02 7.29
CA HIS A 86 -1.90 -26.24 8.45
C HIS A 86 -2.66 -26.65 9.71
N PHE A 87 -3.99 -26.49 9.73
CA PHE A 87 -4.82 -26.60 10.93
C PHE A 87 -5.82 -27.74 10.87
N ASP A 88 -6.05 -28.29 9.68
CA ASP A 88 -6.94 -29.44 9.48
C ASP A 88 -6.23 -30.53 8.67
N ASN A 89 -6.08 -31.69 9.29
CA ASN A 89 -5.46 -32.87 8.68
C ASN A 89 -6.44 -33.67 7.78
N SER A 90 -7.67 -33.23 7.58
CA SER A 90 -8.64 -33.89 6.70
C SER A 90 -8.21 -33.83 5.23
N THR A 91 -7.59 -32.72 4.82
CA THR A 91 -6.92 -32.66 3.51
C THR A 91 -5.44 -33.09 3.63
N LYS A 92 -4.97 -33.84 2.63
CA LYS A 92 -3.55 -34.18 2.47
C LYS A 92 -2.89 -33.41 1.32
N ALA A 93 -3.65 -32.51 0.70
CA ALA A 93 -3.15 -31.71 -0.39
C ALA A 93 -1.97 -30.83 0.06
N THR A 94 -1.01 -30.67 -0.84
CA THR A 94 0.19 -29.85 -0.63
C THR A 94 0.39 -28.94 -1.84
N PHE A 95 1.28 -27.96 -1.72
CA PHE A 95 1.72 -27.15 -2.85
C PHE A 95 3.22 -26.87 -2.77
N PRO A 96 3.89 -26.66 -3.92
CA PRO A 96 5.30 -26.29 -3.97
C PRO A 96 5.44 -24.77 -3.75
N GLN A 97 5.85 -24.36 -2.56
CA GLN A 97 6.17 -22.96 -2.29
C GLN A 97 7.55 -22.62 -2.86
N ARG A 98 7.60 -21.70 -3.83
CA ARG A 98 8.83 -21.28 -4.50
C ARG A 98 9.58 -20.25 -3.63
N TYR A 99 10.91 -20.31 -3.68
CA TYR A 99 11.76 -19.28 -3.13
C TYR A 99 13.05 -19.09 -3.94
N PHE A 100 13.60 -17.87 -3.88
CA PHE A 100 14.94 -17.58 -4.36
C PHE A 100 15.90 -17.56 -3.18
N LEU A 101 17.12 -18.07 -3.40
CA LEU A 101 18.18 -18.09 -2.39
C LEU A 101 19.45 -17.50 -3.00
N THR A 102 20.03 -16.51 -2.33
CA THR A 102 21.39 -16.05 -2.57
C THR A 102 22.28 -16.36 -1.37
N LYS A 103 23.49 -16.81 -1.64
CA LYS A 103 24.52 -17.11 -0.63
C LYS A 103 25.86 -16.42 -0.95
N ASP A 104 25.86 -15.48 -1.88
CA ASP A 104 27.07 -14.80 -2.34
C ASP A 104 27.80 -14.06 -1.20
N ALA A 105 27.05 -13.59 -0.20
CA ALA A 105 27.60 -12.92 0.97
C ALA A 105 27.97 -13.85 2.13
N LEU A 106 27.58 -15.14 2.07
CA LEU A 106 27.73 -16.08 3.18
C LEU A 106 29.22 -16.38 3.49
N ALA A 107 29.62 -16.04 4.70
CA ALA A 107 31.00 -16.20 5.16
C ALA A 107 31.08 -17.09 6.44
N ILE A 108 30.70 -18.35 6.32
CA ILE A 108 30.55 -19.33 7.42
C ILE A 108 31.72 -19.34 8.40
N ASN A 109 32.96 -19.19 7.90
CA ASN A 109 34.18 -19.28 8.71
C ASN A 109 34.40 -18.08 9.63
N THR A 110 33.77 -16.94 9.31
CA THR A 110 33.90 -15.68 10.09
C THR A 110 32.68 -15.42 10.98
N LEU A 111 31.60 -16.19 10.80
CA LEU A 111 30.38 -16.01 11.58
C LEU A 111 30.57 -16.43 13.06
N PRO A 112 29.86 -15.78 13.99
CA PRO A 112 29.86 -16.14 15.40
C PRO A 112 29.42 -17.58 15.61
N ARG A 113 29.91 -18.17 16.76
CA ARG A 113 29.50 -19.50 17.20
C ARG A 113 28.89 -19.44 18.60
N THR A 114 27.96 -20.34 18.84
CA THR A 114 27.41 -20.59 20.16
C THR A 114 28.45 -21.26 21.06
N SER A 115 28.18 -21.33 22.35
CA SER A 115 29.06 -22.02 23.35
C SER A 115 29.27 -23.51 23.05
N ASP A 116 28.30 -24.16 22.36
CA ASP A 116 28.37 -25.54 21.91
C ASP A 116 28.99 -25.71 20.51
N GLY A 117 29.53 -24.62 19.93
CA GLY A 117 30.28 -24.62 18.66
C GLY A 117 29.47 -24.48 17.39
N ARG A 118 28.14 -24.45 17.44
CA ARG A 118 27.28 -24.25 16.27
C ARG A 118 27.43 -22.83 15.68
N VAL A 119 27.49 -22.73 14.35
CA VAL A 119 27.58 -21.43 13.69
C VAL A 119 26.24 -20.69 13.79
N VAL A 120 26.29 -19.37 14.03
CA VAL A 120 25.10 -18.49 14.03
C VAL A 120 25.01 -17.82 12.68
N VAL A 121 24.02 -18.20 11.86
CA VAL A 121 23.86 -17.72 10.49
C VAL A 121 22.74 -16.69 10.41
N PRO A 122 23.03 -15.45 10.01
CA PRO A 122 21.99 -14.48 9.65
C PRO A 122 21.25 -14.92 8.39
N VAL A 123 19.92 -14.86 8.43
CA VAL A 123 19.04 -15.17 7.29
C VAL A 123 18.16 -13.95 7.03
N ILE A 124 18.38 -13.28 5.91
CA ILE A 124 17.55 -12.16 5.47
C ILE A 124 16.42 -12.73 4.61
N LEU A 125 15.24 -12.83 5.17
CA LEU A 125 14.06 -13.37 4.49
C LEU A 125 13.15 -12.23 4.08
N TYR A 126 12.99 -12.04 2.78
CA TYR A 126 12.05 -11.11 2.17
C TYR A 126 10.75 -11.86 1.84
N ASP A 127 9.63 -11.39 2.37
CA ASP A 127 8.29 -11.88 2.03
C ASP A 127 7.87 -11.31 0.67
N GLY A 128 7.58 -12.17 -0.29
CA GLY A 128 7.21 -11.78 -1.66
C GLY A 128 5.89 -11.00 -1.75
N GLY A 129 5.02 -11.20 -0.76
CA GLY A 129 3.72 -10.53 -0.69
C GLY A 129 2.73 -11.00 -1.78
N GLU A 130 1.87 -10.11 -2.17
CA GLU A 130 0.72 -10.33 -3.05
C GLU A 130 1.06 -10.31 -4.55
N THR A 131 2.23 -10.84 -4.92
CA THR A 131 2.67 -10.98 -6.31
C THR A 131 3.68 -12.11 -6.49
N SER A 132 3.90 -12.51 -7.75
CA SER A 132 5.01 -13.40 -8.09
C SER A 132 6.36 -12.82 -7.65
N ILE A 133 7.22 -13.65 -7.06
CA ILE A 133 8.59 -13.23 -6.69
C ILE A 133 9.47 -12.91 -7.89
N ASP A 134 9.06 -13.23 -9.11
CA ASP A 134 9.74 -12.76 -10.32
C ASP A 134 9.76 -11.22 -10.39
N ASN A 135 8.76 -10.56 -9.81
CA ASN A 135 8.66 -9.11 -9.70
C ASN A 135 9.50 -8.53 -8.53
N ARG A 136 10.18 -9.39 -7.76
CA ARG A 136 10.99 -9.01 -6.59
C ARG A 136 12.50 -9.26 -6.78
N LYS A 137 12.95 -9.58 -7.98
CA LYS A 137 14.37 -9.86 -8.26
C LYS A 137 15.30 -8.67 -7.98
N ASN A 138 14.80 -7.45 -8.12
CA ASN A 138 15.55 -6.22 -7.83
C ASN A 138 16.06 -6.17 -6.38
N VAL A 139 15.30 -6.68 -5.39
CA VAL A 139 15.74 -6.68 -3.98
C VAL A 139 16.94 -7.60 -3.74
N LEU A 140 17.09 -8.66 -4.58
CA LEU A 140 18.25 -9.56 -4.56
C LEU A 140 19.46 -8.94 -5.29
N HIS A 141 19.24 -8.19 -6.38
CA HIS A 141 20.32 -7.69 -7.22
C HIS A 141 21.04 -6.47 -6.60
N HIS A 142 20.28 -5.50 -6.09
CA HIS A 142 20.84 -4.25 -5.56
C HIS A 142 20.09 -3.71 -4.35
N GLY A 143 18.90 -4.24 -4.03
CA GLY A 143 18.05 -3.76 -2.96
C GLY A 143 18.38 -4.33 -1.58
N VAL A 144 17.40 -4.28 -0.70
CA VAL A 144 17.57 -4.55 0.75
C VAL A 144 18.05 -5.96 1.07
N VAL A 145 17.70 -6.98 0.29
CA VAL A 145 18.13 -8.36 0.56
C VAL A 145 19.63 -8.49 0.34
N GLN A 146 20.16 -8.02 -0.82
CA GLN A 146 21.60 -8.02 -1.05
C GLN A 146 22.31 -7.18 0.01
N MET A 147 21.85 -5.95 0.22
CA MET A 147 22.47 -5.01 1.16
C MET A 147 22.60 -5.58 2.57
N LEU A 148 21.54 -6.20 3.10
CA LEU A 148 21.52 -6.75 4.46
C LEU A 148 22.29 -8.08 4.54
N SER A 149 22.24 -8.92 3.50
CA SER A 149 23.05 -10.15 3.44
C SER A 149 24.53 -9.84 3.46
N GLU A 150 24.99 -8.86 2.69
CA GLU A 150 26.39 -8.38 2.70
C GLU A 150 26.76 -7.78 4.07
N ALA A 151 25.89 -6.94 4.64
CA ALA A 151 26.14 -6.29 5.93
C ALA A 151 26.28 -7.28 7.10
N THR A 152 25.67 -8.46 6.98
CA THR A 152 25.59 -9.48 8.03
C THR A 152 26.39 -10.74 7.73
N GLN A 153 26.98 -10.84 6.52
CA GLN A 153 27.66 -12.04 6.01
C GLN A 153 26.74 -13.28 6.00
N GLY A 154 25.44 -13.06 5.79
CA GLY A 154 24.41 -14.08 5.84
C GLY A 154 23.90 -14.51 4.46
N VAL A 155 22.79 -15.23 4.47
CA VAL A 155 22.05 -15.63 3.26
C VAL A 155 20.84 -14.74 3.04
N GLY A 156 20.46 -14.53 1.77
CA GLY A 156 19.25 -13.82 1.37
C GLY A 156 18.23 -14.75 0.76
N ILE A 157 16.97 -14.58 1.13
CA ILE A 157 15.83 -15.38 0.65
C ILE A 157 14.72 -14.43 0.20
N VAL A 158 14.09 -14.73 -0.93
CA VAL A 158 12.78 -14.17 -1.29
C VAL A 158 11.79 -15.30 -1.36
N LEU A 159 10.82 -15.32 -0.43
CA LEU A 159 9.84 -16.39 -0.27
C LEU A 159 8.52 -15.99 -0.93
N GLU A 160 8.04 -16.81 -1.86
CA GLU A 160 6.77 -16.59 -2.53
C GLU A 160 5.59 -16.93 -1.61
N HIS A 161 4.56 -16.11 -1.67
CA HIS A 161 3.34 -16.32 -0.90
C HIS A 161 2.45 -17.40 -1.56
N ARG A 162 1.72 -18.19 -0.73
CA ARG A 162 0.73 -19.15 -1.25
C ARG A 162 -0.25 -18.46 -2.22
N TYR A 163 -0.62 -19.16 -3.28
CA TYR A 163 -1.53 -18.71 -4.35
C TYR A 163 -0.99 -17.63 -5.28
N TYR A 164 0.23 -17.12 -5.07
CA TYR A 164 0.86 -16.13 -5.95
C TYR A 164 1.96 -16.77 -6.79
N GLY A 165 2.20 -16.20 -7.96
CA GLY A 165 3.20 -16.69 -8.89
C GLY A 165 3.01 -18.17 -9.24
N THR A 166 3.99 -19.00 -8.91
CA THR A 166 3.94 -20.46 -9.12
C THR A 166 3.67 -21.26 -7.84
N SER A 167 3.52 -20.60 -6.69
CA SER A 167 3.24 -21.23 -5.39
C SER A 167 1.74 -21.51 -5.21
N GLN A 168 1.16 -22.18 -6.18
CA GLN A 168 -0.28 -22.50 -6.24
C GLN A 168 -0.52 -23.98 -6.01
N PRO A 169 -1.61 -24.36 -5.29
CA PRO A 169 -2.04 -25.75 -5.23
C PRO A 169 -2.53 -26.22 -6.61
N VAL A 170 -2.50 -27.51 -6.83
CA VAL A 170 -3.01 -28.10 -8.08
C VAL A 170 -4.53 -28.20 -8.01
N LEU A 171 -5.24 -27.55 -8.95
CA LEU A 171 -6.71 -27.46 -8.96
C LEU A 171 -7.38 -28.84 -8.88
N SER A 172 -6.89 -29.83 -9.63
CA SER A 172 -7.45 -31.19 -9.63
C SER A 172 -7.33 -31.91 -8.28
N GLU A 173 -6.44 -31.47 -7.40
CA GLU A 173 -6.26 -32.03 -6.06
C GLU A 173 -7.15 -31.36 -4.99
N ILE A 174 -7.66 -30.16 -5.28
CA ILE A 174 -8.44 -29.35 -4.34
C ILE A 174 -9.90 -29.14 -4.75
N GLY A 175 -10.30 -29.71 -5.86
CA GLY A 175 -11.66 -29.68 -6.39
C GLY A 175 -11.70 -30.18 -7.83
N ASN A 176 -12.80 -30.71 -8.26
CA ASN A 176 -12.98 -31.20 -9.63
C ASN A 176 -13.52 -30.06 -10.52
N THR A 177 -12.82 -28.93 -10.56
CA THR A 177 -13.23 -27.73 -11.32
C THR A 177 -12.07 -27.22 -12.17
N SER A 178 -12.41 -26.49 -13.22
CA SER A 178 -11.46 -25.78 -14.08
C SER A 178 -11.29 -24.31 -13.68
N ASP A 179 -11.88 -23.87 -12.55
CA ASP A 179 -11.93 -22.48 -12.15
C ASP A 179 -11.52 -22.29 -10.68
N TRP A 180 -10.91 -21.13 -10.40
CA TRP A 180 -10.53 -20.66 -9.06
C TRP A 180 -11.71 -19.95 -8.39
N GLY A 181 -12.66 -20.73 -7.86
CA GLY A 181 -13.77 -20.22 -7.07
C GLY A 181 -13.42 -20.05 -5.58
N VAL A 182 -14.39 -19.61 -4.78
CA VAL A 182 -14.20 -19.41 -3.33
C VAL A 182 -13.77 -20.68 -2.59
N ASP A 183 -14.24 -21.85 -3.04
CA ASP A 183 -13.87 -23.13 -2.42
C ASP A 183 -12.38 -23.44 -2.60
N GLN A 184 -11.80 -23.12 -3.75
CA GLN A 184 -10.38 -23.34 -4.04
C GLN A 184 -9.50 -22.31 -3.33
N LEU A 185 -10.02 -21.08 -3.12
CA LEU A 185 -9.28 -19.98 -2.50
C LEU A 185 -9.43 -19.93 -0.97
N ARG A 186 -10.30 -20.74 -0.34
CA ARG A 186 -10.62 -20.65 1.11
C ARG A 186 -9.41 -20.77 2.05
N TRP A 187 -8.30 -21.32 1.59
CA TRP A 187 -7.04 -21.39 2.34
C TRP A 187 -6.10 -20.19 2.10
N LEU A 188 -6.49 -19.26 1.24
CA LEU A 188 -5.77 -18.01 1.03
C LEU A 188 -6.20 -17.00 2.09
N ASN A 189 -5.56 -17.04 3.25
CA ASN A 189 -5.81 -16.14 4.37
C ASN A 189 -4.55 -15.94 5.21
N ASN A 190 -4.55 -14.91 6.07
CA ASN A 190 -3.40 -14.55 6.92
C ASN A 190 -2.94 -15.70 7.80
N ARG A 191 -3.87 -16.41 8.43
CA ARG A 191 -3.55 -17.49 9.36
C ARG A 191 -2.74 -18.61 8.69
N GLN A 192 -3.17 -19.06 7.53
CA GLN A 192 -2.48 -20.09 6.74
C GLN A 192 -1.12 -19.60 6.23
N SER A 193 -1.08 -18.39 5.69
CA SER A 193 0.13 -17.86 5.06
C SER A 193 1.22 -17.47 6.06
N LEU A 194 0.86 -17.07 7.29
CA LEU A 194 1.84 -16.86 8.37
C LEU A 194 2.44 -18.19 8.84
N GLU A 195 1.63 -19.27 8.90
CA GLU A 195 2.14 -20.60 9.25
C GLU A 195 3.02 -21.18 8.13
N ASP A 196 2.78 -20.86 6.84
CA ASP A 196 3.74 -21.18 5.77
C ASP A 196 5.13 -20.62 6.08
N SER A 197 5.18 -19.32 6.41
CA SER A 197 6.44 -18.65 6.74
C SER A 197 7.09 -19.26 8.00
N ALA A 198 6.30 -19.54 9.03
CA ALA A 198 6.77 -20.13 10.27
C ALA A 198 7.33 -21.54 10.03
N ARG A 199 6.64 -22.38 9.26
CA ARG A 199 7.09 -23.72 8.92
C ARG A 199 8.33 -23.70 8.03
N PHE A 200 8.37 -22.82 7.02
CA PHE A 200 9.56 -22.64 6.19
C PHE A 200 10.78 -22.27 7.03
N ILE A 201 10.66 -21.28 7.92
CA ILE A 201 11.77 -20.87 8.80
C ILE A 201 12.22 -22.02 9.70
N ARG A 202 11.31 -22.80 10.22
CA ARG A 202 11.60 -23.90 11.16
C ARG A 202 12.25 -25.09 10.47
N GLU A 203 11.78 -25.48 9.27
CA GLU A 203 12.04 -26.81 8.69
C GLU A 203 12.84 -26.78 7.39
N ALA A 204 12.83 -25.67 6.62
CA ALA A 204 13.50 -25.63 5.33
C ALA A 204 15.03 -25.77 5.48
N ARG A 205 15.62 -26.68 4.69
CA ARG A 205 17.06 -26.77 4.53
C ARG A 205 17.54 -25.77 3.50
N LEU A 206 18.49 -24.93 3.89
CA LEU A 206 19.02 -23.88 3.04
C LEU A 206 20.39 -24.31 2.49
N GLU A 207 20.55 -24.30 1.19
CA GLU A 207 21.79 -24.66 0.54
C GLU A 207 22.95 -23.78 1.04
N GLY A 208 24.03 -24.41 1.49
CA GLY A 208 25.22 -23.73 2.03
C GLY A 208 25.14 -23.42 3.53
N VAL A 209 23.99 -23.59 4.18
CA VAL A 209 23.81 -23.40 5.62
C VAL A 209 23.85 -24.76 6.31
N PRO A 210 24.73 -24.98 7.33
CA PRO A 210 24.75 -26.24 8.07
C PRO A 210 23.40 -26.55 8.72
N ASP A 211 23.01 -27.84 8.73
CA ASP A 211 21.72 -28.28 9.29
C ASP A 211 21.61 -27.98 10.81
N ASP A 212 22.72 -27.95 11.53
CA ASP A 212 22.79 -27.65 12.96
C ASP A 212 23.00 -26.15 13.26
N ALA A 213 23.09 -25.30 12.23
CA ALA A 213 23.28 -23.86 12.42
C ALA A 213 22.14 -23.22 13.20
N VAL A 214 22.48 -22.27 14.06
CA VAL A 214 21.50 -21.39 14.70
C VAL A 214 21.14 -20.26 13.73
N ARG A 215 19.94 -20.28 13.18
CA ARG A 215 19.49 -19.26 12.23
C ARG A 215 18.90 -18.07 12.95
N ARG A 216 19.46 -16.87 12.74
CA ARG A 216 18.87 -15.59 13.18
C ARG A 216 18.17 -14.94 12.00
N VAL A 217 16.86 -15.14 11.92
CA VAL A 217 16.04 -14.67 10.80
C VAL A 217 15.66 -13.20 11.02
N ILE A 218 16.05 -12.36 10.06
CA ILE A 218 15.56 -10.99 9.90
C ILE A 218 14.50 -11.03 8.80
N TYR A 219 13.25 -10.86 9.18
CA TYR A 219 12.11 -10.94 8.29
C TYR A 219 11.80 -9.54 7.74
N TYR A 220 11.96 -9.34 6.43
CA TYR A 220 11.60 -8.10 5.75
C TYR A 220 10.31 -8.29 4.98
N GLY A 221 9.40 -7.34 5.09
CA GLY A 221 8.20 -7.27 4.25
C GLY A 221 7.87 -5.83 3.90
N ALA A 222 7.29 -5.64 2.70
CA ALA A 222 6.84 -4.35 2.23
C ALA A 222 5.32 -4.37 1.97
N SER A 223 4.60 -3.28 2.24
CA SER A 223 3.16 -3.16 1.99
C SER A 223 2.33 -4.19 2.79
N TYR A 224 1.52 -5.00 2.12
CA TYR A 224 0.85 -6.17 2.70
C TYR A 224 1.84 -7.10 3.42
N ALA A 225 2.94 -7.44 2.76
CA ALA A 225 4.01 -8.23 3.37
C ALA A 225 4.70 -7.49 4.53
N GLY A 226 4.67 -6.15 4.57
CA GLY A 226 5.12 -5.34 5.70
C GLY A 226 4.26 -5.56 6.95
N GLY A 227 2.94 -5.61 6.79
CA GLY A 227 2.02 -6.03 7.87
C GLY A 227 2.36 -7.43 8.37
N ARG A 228 2.55 -8.37 7.45
CA ARG A 228 2.95 -9.76 7.76
C ARG A 228 4.30 -9.83 8.49
N ALA A 229 5.29 -8.99 8.13
CA ALA A 229 6.58 -8.93 8.84
C ALA A 229 6.38 -8.53 10.32
N ALA A 230 5.52 -7.56 10.59
CA ALA A 230 5.16 -7.18 11.95
C ALA A 230 4.42 -8.32 12.69
N PHE A 231 3.48 -9.00 12.04
CA PHE A 231 2.74 -10.15 12.60
C PHE A 231 3.66 -11.35 12.87
N MET A 232 4.56 -11.67 11.95
CA MET A 232 5.56 -12.73 12.16
C MET A 232 6.47 -12.44 13.35
N ARG A 233 6.93 -11.19 13.51
CA ARG A 233 7.78 -10.82 14.63
C ARG A 233 7.05 -10.92 15.96
N THR A 234 5.77 -10.55 16.03
CA THR A 234 5.00 -10.53 17.28
C THR A 234 4.46 -11.90 17.67
N HIS A 235 4.04 -12.73 16.70
CA HIS A 235 3.39 -14.02 16.99
C HIS A 235 4.36 -15.22 16.94
N TYR A 236 5.48 -15.09 16.21
CA TYR A 236 6.52 -16.13 16.12
C TYR A 236 7.91 -15.60 16.58
N PRO A 237 8.02 -14.96 17.77
CA PRO A 237 9.25 -14.31 18.20
C PRO A 237 10.43 -15.27 18.41
N HIS A 238 10.15 -16.55 18.57
CA HIS A 238 11.13 -17.62 18.68
C HIS A 238 11.70 -18.07 17.33
N LEU A 239 11.03 -17.77 16.23
CA LEU A 239 11.47 -18.05 14.84
C LEU A 239 12.04 -16.80 14.16
N VAL A 240 11.38 -15.66 14.34
CA VAL A 240 11.76 -14.38 13.74
C VAL A 240 12.54 -13.57 14.76
N TYR A 241 13.87 -13.51 14.59
CA TYR A 241 14.76 -12.82 15.51
C TYR A 241 14.57 -11.30 15.49
N GLY A 242 14.35 -10.73 14.31
CA GLY A 242 14.00 -9.32 14.12
C GLY A 242 13.18 -9.15 12.83
N ALA A 243 12.45 -8.05 12.70
CA ALA A 243 11.71 -7.77 11.47
C ALA A 243 11.80 -6.30 11.05
N ILE A 244 11.71 -6.09 9.73
CA ILE A 244 11.61 -4.78 9.10
C ILE A 244 10.29 -4.73 8.34
N ALA A 245 9.41 -3.84 8.75
CA ALA A 245 8.06 -3.65 8.25
C ALA A 245 8.00 -2.33 7.47
N SER A 246 8.25 -2.40 6.15
CA SER A 246 8.30 -1.25 5.25
C SER A 246 6.91 -0.94 4.70
N SER A 247 6.48 0.33 4.77
CA SER A 247 5.13 0.77 4.33
C SER A 247 4.03 -0.18 4.79
N ALA A 248 4.17 -0.67 6.03
CA ALA A 248 3.46 -1.82 6.54
C ALA A 248 2.00 -1.50 6.85
N VAL A 249 1.08 -2.02 6.05
CA VAL A 249 -0.35 -1.93 6.34
C VAL A 249 -0.68 -2.94 7.45
N VAL A 250 -0.72 -2.46 8.70
CA VAL A 250 -0.94 -3.28 9.90
C VAL A 250 -2.39 -3.26 10.38
N ALA A 251 -3.18 -2.28 9.94
CA ALA A 251 -4.58 -2.14 10.28
C ALA A 251 -5.44 -2.35 9.03
N ALA A 252 -6.49 -3.15 9.15
CA ALA A 252 -7.48 -3.39 8.10
C ALA A 252 -8.76 -2.58 8.37
N THR A 253 -9.38 -2.08 7.31
CA THR A 253 -10.65 -1.37 7.34
C THR A 253 -11.45 -1.71 6.09
N VAL A 254 -12.78 -1.69 6.18
CA VAL A 254 -13.62 -2.00 5.01
C VAL A 254 -13.48 -0.91 3.96
N ASP A 255 -13.84 0.33 4.29
CA ASP A 255 -13.71 1.48 3.41
C ASP A 255 -12.44 2.28 3.71
N LEU A 256 -11.75 2.75 2.67
CA LEU A 256 -10.49 3.47 2.77
C LEU A 256 -10.48 4.75 1.91
N PRO A 257 -11.32 5.76 2.17
CA PRO A 257 -11.24 7.05 1.48
C PRO A 257 -9.93 7.79 1.78
N GLN A 258 -9.27 7.47 2.89
CA GLN A 258 -8.00 8.04 3.31
C GLN A 258 -6.87 7.80 2.31
N TYR A 259 -6.96 6.75 1.49
CA TYR A 259 -6.02 6.52 0.39
C TYR A 259 -5.96 7.72 -0.57
N TYR A 260 -7.12 8.22 -0.97
CA TYR A 260 -7.21 9.40 -1.84
C TYR A 260 -6.88 10.71 -1.12
N TYR A 261 -7.09 10.79 0.20
CA TYR A 261 -6.65 11.95 0.98
C TYR A 261 -5.14 12.05 1.02
N ALA A 262 -4.45 10.94 1.23
CA ALA A 262 -2.99 10.90 1.23
C ALA A 262 -2.41 11.30 -0.14
N ILE A 263 -2.99 10.84 -1.24
CA ILE A 263 -2.61 11.27 -2.60
C ILE A 263 -2.79 12.79 -2.74
N ALA A 264 -3.96 13.31 -2.35
CA ALA A 264 -4.26 14.73 -2.50
C ALA A 264 -3.38 15.64 -1.64
N GLN A 265 -2.85 15.13 -0.53
CA GLN A 265 -1.90 15.85 0.34
C GLN A 265 -0.46 15.78 -0.18
N GLY A 266 -0.06 14.61 -0.72
CA GLY A 266 1.32 14.36 -1.16
C GLY A 266 1.62 14.79 -2.60
N ALA A 267 0.59 15.06 -3.41
CA ALA A 267 0.73 15.44 -4.81
C ALA A 267 0.76 16.96 -5.01
N GLU A 268 1.23 17.39 -6.19
CA GLU A 268 1.32 18.81 -6.52
C GLU A 268 -0.04 19.51 -6.44
N PRO A 269 -0.16 20.61 -5.65
CA PRO A 269 -1.45 21.28 -5.41
C PRO A 269 -2.19 21.74 -6.68
N VAL A 270 -1.45 22.17 -7.70
CA VAL A 270 -2.05 22.64 -8.97
C VAL A 270 -2.68 21.47 -9.73
N CYS A 271 -2.02 20.30 -9.75
CA CYS A 271 -2.53 19.06 -10.31
C CYS A 271 -3.82 18.63 -9.59
N MET A 272 -3.79 18.61 -8.26
CA MET A 272 -4.94 18.20 -7.45
C MET A 272 -6.13 19.14 -7.60
N GLN A 273 -5.92 20.45 -7.69
CA GLN A 273 -6.99 21.40 -7.96
C GLN A 273 -7.60 21.19 -9.36
N ALA A 274 -6.78 20.88 -10.37
CA ALA A 274 -7.28 20.55 -11.71
C ALA A 274 -8.10 19.27 -11.67
N LEU A 275 -7.60 18.24 -10.99
CA LEU A 275 -8.33 16.97 -10.83
C LEU A 275 -9.67 17.14 -10.11
N GLN A 276 -9.72 17.91 -9.02
CA GLN A 276 -10.97 18.21 -8.31
C GLN A 276 -12.01 18.88 -9.22
N ARG A 277 -11.58 19.82 -10.08
CA ARG A 277 -12.47 20.45 -11.06
C ARG A 277 -12.94 19.45 -12.11
N ALA A 278 -12.06 18.57 -12.58
CA ALA A 278 -12.41 17.52 -13.54
C ALA A 278 -13.44 16.54 -12.95
N VAL A 279 -13.21 16.08 -11.74
CA VAL A 279 -14.10 15.14 -11.02
C VAL A 279 -15.44 15.81 -10.71
N ALA A 280 -15.46 17.06 -10.28
CA ALA A 280 -16.71 17.79 -10.04
C ALA A 280 -17.55 17.88 -11.32
N ALA A 281 -16.94 18.23 -12.47
CA ALA A 281 -17.63 18.27 -13.75
C ALA A 281 -18.06 16.87 -14.25
N ALA A 282 -17.26 15.83 -14.00
CA ALA A 282 -17.66 14.45 -14.29
C ALA A 282 -18.88 14.02 -13.46
N ASP A 283 -18.93 14.39 -12.19
CA ASP A 283 -20.01 14.01 -11.27
C ASP A 283 -21.34 14.71 -11.59
N GLU A 284 -21.34 15.87 -12.27
CA GLU A 284 -22.57 16.45 -12.83
C GLU A 284 -23.28 15.47 -13.80
N ILE A 285 -22.50 14.59 -14.44
CA ILE A 285 -22.99 13.59 -15.40
C ILE A 285 -23.17 12.23 -14.75
N LEU A 286 -22.16 11.78 -14.00
CA LEU A 286 -22.09 10.44 -13.43
C LEU A 286 -22.98 10.25 -12.21
N ALA A 287 -23.10 11.27 -11.36
CA ALA A 287 -23.82 11.23 -10.08
C ALA A 287 -24.73 12.46 -9.91
N PRO A 288 -25.63 12.75 -10.88
CA PRO A 288 -26.47 13.94 -10.80
C PRO A 288 -27.43 13.87 -9.61
N THR A 289 -27.75 15.03 -9.03
CA THR A 289 -28.78 15.14 -7.97
C THR A 289 -30.21 15.02 -8.53
N GLY A 290 -30.36 15.00 -9.87
CA GLY A 290 -31.62 14.89 -10.59
C GLY A 290 -31.67 13.65 -11.51
N LEU A 291 -32.58 13.68 -12.50
CA LEU A 291 -32.65 12.61 -13.48
C LEU A 291 -31.38 12.58 -14.38
N PRO A 292 -30.82 11.39 -14.65
CA PRO A 292 -29.68 11.26 -15.52
C PRO A 292 -29.97 11.77 -16.95
N ASN A 293 -29.06 12.52 -17.51
CA ASN A 293 -29.14 12.98 -18.89
C ASN A 293 -28.40 12.00 -19.83
N THR A 294 -29.16 11.17 -20.54
CA THR A 294 -28.60 10.14 -21.44
C THR A 294 -27.69 10.73 -22.53
N THR A 295 -28.01 11.92 -23.07
CA THR A 295 -27.18 12.59 -24.08
C THR A 295 -25.78 12.94 -23.51
N GLN A 296 -25.70 13.44 -22.26
CA GLN A 296 -24.43 13.75 -21.63
C GLN A 296 -23.65 12.48 -21.31
N ILE A 297 -24.33 11.44 -20.84
CA ILE A 297 -23.73 10.12 -20.55
C ILE A 297 -23.11 9.51 -21.82
N ASP A 298 -23.85 9.50 -22.92
CA ASP A 298 -23.38 8.93 -24.19
C ASP A 298 -22.21 9.75 -24.77
N ALA A 299 -22.25 11.07 -24.62
CA ALA A 299 -21.13 11.95 -25.00
C ALA A 299 -19.86 11.66 -24.16
N LEU A 300 -19.99 11.50 -22.85
CA LEU A 300 -18.88 11.16 -21.96
C LEU A 300 -18.26 9.81 -22.34
N ARG A 301 -19.10 8.79 -22.52
CA ARG A 301 -18.66 7.45 -22.95
C ARG A 301 -17.99 7.48 -24.31
N SER A 302 -18.51 8.24 -25.26
CA SER A 302 -17.94 8.40 -26.59
C SER A 302 -16.55 9.03 -26.54
N LEU A 303 -16.37 10.10 -25.75
CA LEU A 303 -15.09 10.77 -25.58
C LEU A 303 -14.04 9.86 -24.94
N LEU A 304 -14.45 8.99 -24.01
CA LEU A 304 -13.59 7.99 -23.41
C LEU A 304 -13.31 6.79 -24.34
N GLY A 305 -14.19 6.53 -25.33
CA GLY A 305 -14.13 5.31 -26.12
C GLY A 305 -14.71 4.08 -25.40
N LEU A 306 -15.69 4.30 -24.52
CA LEU A 306 -16.32 3.27 -23.65
C LEU A 306 -17.84 3.15 -23.93
N PRO A 307 -18.27 2.89 -25.17
CA PRO A 307 -19.69 2.80 -25.49
C PRO A 307 -20.36 1.66 -24.71
N GLY A 308 -21.50 1.96 -24.07
CA GLY A 308 -22.31 0.97 -23.37
C GLY A 308 -21.78 0.52 -22.01
N LEU A 309 -20.59 0.95 -21.56
CA LEU A 309 -20.04 0.59 -20.25
C LEU A 309 -20.92 1.15 -19.12
N ASP A 310 -21.10 0.40 -18.04
CA ASP A 310 -21.81 0.86 -16.84
C ASP A 310 -21.17 2.13 -16.25
N LEU A 311 -21.96 3.01 -15.63
CA LEU A 311 -21.43 4.27 -15.10
C LEU A 311 -20.55 4.06 -13.86
N ASP A 312 -20.76 2.98 -13.12
CA ASP A 312 -19.90 2.62 -12.00
C ASP A 312 -18.51 2.22 -12.51
N ASP A 313 -18.47 1.43 -13.60
CA ASP A 313 -17.21 1.06 -14.25
C ASP A 313 -16.52 2.27 -14.89
N VAL A 314 -17.29 3.18 -15.53
CA VAL A 314 -16.73 4.46 -16.05
C VAL A 314 -16.06 5.27 -14.93
N ALA A 315 -16.68 5.34 -13.74
CA ALA A 315 -16.12 6.04 -12.60
C ALA A 315 -14.81 5.37 -12.12
N GLY A 316 -14.74 4.04 -12.12
CA GLY A 316 -13.54 3.27 -11.84
C GLY A 316 -12.41 3.59 -12.83
N VAL A 317 -12.70 3.54 -14.13
CA VAL A 317 -11.72 3.86 -15.21
C VAL A 317 -11.17 5.28 -15.09
N LEU A 318 -11.99 6.25 -14.67
CA LEU A 318 -11.52 7.62 -14.43
C LEU A 318 -10.57 7.73 -13.24
N ALA A 319 -10.64 6.82 -12.27
CA ALA A 319 -9.78 6.80 -11.09
C ALA A 319 -8.45 6.07 -11.32
N GLU A 320 -8.33 5.21 -12.36
CA GLU A 320 -7.13 4.42 -12.67
C GLU A 320 -5.80 5.20 -12.63
N PRO A 321 -5.68 6.43 -13.17
CA PRO A 321 -4.42 7.17 -13.11
C PRO A 321 -3.89 7.43 -11.70
N LEU A 322 -4.76 7.41 -10.67
CA LEU A 322 -4.37 7.69 -9.29
C LEU A 322 -3.52 6.57 -8.68
N GLU A 323 -3.66 5.32 -9.16
CA GLU A 323 -2.82 4.21 -8.73
C GLU A 323 -1.34 4.42 -9.05
N HIS A 324 -1.02 5.24 -10.06
CA HIS A 324 0.36 5.54 -10.41
C HIS A 324 1.08 6.39 -9.36
N PHE A 325 0.37 7.05 -8.45
CA PHE A 325 1.00 7.81 -7.37
C PHE A 325 1.76 6.89 -6.40
N GLN A 326 1.17 5.76 -6.00
CA GLN A 326 1.88 4.81 -5.13
C GLN A 326 3.07 4.13 -5.82
N LYS A 327 3.06 4.07 -7.16
CA LYS A 327 4.14 3.46 -7.96
C LYS A 327 5.32 4.41 -8.21
N LEU A 328 5.25 5.65 -7.69
CA LEU A 328 6.35 6.60 -7.80
C LEU A 328 7.57 6.09 -7.03
N SER A 329 8.73 6.29 -7.63
CA SER A 329 10.00 5.83 -7.10
C SER A 329 11.07 6.89 -7.36
N TRP A 330 12.00 7.01 -6.43
CA TRP A 330 13.19 7.86 -6.57
C TRP A 330 14.16 7.40 -7.67
N LEU A 331 13.90 6.23 -8.28
CA LEU A 331 14.68 5.71 -9.41
C LEU A 331 14.39 6.44 -10.73
N HIS A 332 13.30 7.19 -10.82
CA HIS A 332 12.83 7.88 -12.03
C HIS A 332 12.55 9.35 -11.77
N GLU A 333 12.81 10.18 -12.75
CA GLU A 333 12.41 11.58 -12.71
C GLU A 333 10.88 11.69 -12.80
N LEU A 334 10.28 12.52 -11.94
CA LEU A 334 8.83 12.62 -11.81
C LEU A 334 8.11 12.87 -13.15
N HIS A 335 8.66 13.76 -13.99
CA HIS A 335 8.06 14.13 -15.27
C HIS A 335 8.08 12.99 -16.32
N GLU A 336 8.92 11.97 -16.15
CA GLU A 336 9.01 10.80 -17.01
C GLU A 336 8.00 9.72 -16.62
N THR A 337 7.47 9.79 -15.39
CA THR A 337 6.49 8.83 -14.87
C THR A 337 5.10 9.04 -15.47
N THR A 338 4.28 8.02 -15.40
CA THR A 338 2.86 8.12 -15.81
C THR A 338 2.11 9.16 -14.96
N TRP A 339 2.43 9.26 -13.66
CA TRP A 339 1.88 10.27 -12.78
C TRP A 339 2.26 11.70 -13.21
N GLY A 340 3.53 11.96 -13.47
CA GLY A 340 3.98 13.28 -13.92
C GLY A 340 3.36 13.71 -15.24
N ARG A 341 3.22 12.77 -16.19
CA ARG A 341 2.49 13.03 -17.46
C ARG A 341 1.00 13.28 -17.22
N PHE A 342 0.38 12.57 -16.27
CA PHE A 342 -1.02 12.80 -15.87
C PHE A 342 -1.22 14.21 -15.32
N CYS A 343 -0.40 14.64 -14.38
CA CYS A 343 -0.46 15.99 -13.82
C CYS A 343 -0.22 17.07 -14.88
N THR A 344 0.76 16.85 -15.76
CA THR A 344 1.03 17.76 -16.89
C THR A 344 -0.20 17.88 -17.81
N ALA A 345 -0.85 16.76 -18.13
CA ALA A 345 -2.05 16.74 -18.97
C ALA A 345 -3.22 17.50 -18.36
N LEU A 346 -3.43 17.35 -17.04
CA LEU A 346 -4.52 18.03 -16.33
C LEU A 346 -4.34 19.55 -16.23
N VAL A 347 -3.10 20.01 -16.08
CA VAL A 347 -2.77 21.42 -15.91
C VAL A 347 -2.64 22.13 -17.26
N ASN A 348 -2.14 21.43 -18.28
CA ASN A 348 -1.97 21.98 -19.62
C ASN A 348 -3.26 21.82 -20.44
N THR A 349 -3.81 22.95 -20.91
CA THR A 349 -5.08 22.97 -21.68
C THR A 349 -4.96 22.47 -23.11
N THR A 350 -3.77 22.08 -23.58
CA THR A 350 -3.55 21.64 -24.98
C THR A 350 -4.43 20.46 -25.34
N LEU A 351 -4.51 19.42 -24.52
CA LEU A 351 -5.38 18.26 -24.76
C LEU A 351 -6.85 18.66 -24.81
N ALA A 352 -7.31 19.52 -23.92
CA ALA A 352 -8.69 20.00 -23.93
C ALA A 352 -9.03 20.74 -25.25
N HIS A 353 -8.10 21.57 -25.75
CA HIS A 353 -8.29 22.25 -27.05
C HIS A 353 -8.32 21.28 -28.24
N GLU A 354 -7.52 20.21 -28.19
CA GLU A 354 -7.53 19.15 -29.20
C GLU A 354 -8.86 18.40 -29.19
N VAL A 355 -9.36 18.00 -28.01
CA VAL A 355 -10.67 17.36 -27.84
C VAL A 355 -11.80 18.24 -28.37
N ARG A 356 -11.82 19.53 -28.00
CA ARG A 356 -12.83 20.48 -28.50
C ARG A 356 -12.83 20.60 -30.03
N ARG A 357 -11.65 20.51 -30.62
CA ARG A 357 -11.50 20.62 -32.09
C ARG A 357 -11.92 19.34 -32.80
N ALA A 358 -11.51 18.18 -32.27
CA ALA A 358 -11.74 16.87 -32.88
C ALA A 358 -13.17 16.33 -32.64
N HIS A 359 -13.79 16.63 -31.49
CA HIS A 359 -15.04 16.03 -31.00
C HIS A 359 -16.09 17.08 -30.65
N LYS A 360 -16.35 18.03 -31.60
CA LYS A 360 -17.24 19.18 -31.34
C LYS A 360 -18.65 18.78 -30.90
N THR A 361 -19.20 17.76 -31.50
CA THR A 361 -20.58 17.30 -31.22
C THR A 361 -20.70 16.74 -29.83
N GLU A 362 -19.79 15.85 -29.45
CA GLU A 362 -19.77 15.22 -28.14
C GLU A 362 -19.49 16.26 -27.04
N VAL A 363 -18.53 17.16 -27.27
CA VAL A 363 -18.23 18.25 -26.33
C VAL A 363 -19.44 19.15 -26.12
N MET A 364 -20.17 19.53 -27.19
CA MET A 364 -21.42 20.31 -27.06
C MET A 364 -22.48 19.54 -26.27
N ALA A 365 -22.56 18.22 -26.44
CA ALA A 365 -23.53 17.36 -25.76
C ALA A 365 -23.26 17.22 -24.26
N LEU A 366 -22.02 17.44 -23.77
CA LEU A 366 -21.71 17.47 -22.34
C LEU A 366 -22.37 18.65 -21.60
N GLY A 367 -22.84 19.67 -22.30
CA GLY A 367 -23.51 20.81 -21.69
C GLY A 367 -22.55 21.64 -20.80
N THR A 368 -22.98 21.97 -19.57
CA THR A 368 -22.19 22.77 -18.62
C THR A 368 -20.85 22.14 -18.25
N ALA A 369 -20.77 20.81 -18.16
CA ALA A 369 -19.54 20.08 -17.90
C ALA A 369 -18.46 20.31 -18.96
N ALA A 370 -18.83 20.64 -20.20
CA ALA A 370 -17.91 20.94 -21.30
C ALA A 370 -17.06 22.21 -21.07
N VAL A 371 -17.41 23.05 -20.11
CA VAL A 371 -16.64 24.25 -19.79
C VAL A 371 -15.32 23.89 -19.09
N SER A 372 -15.23 22.72 -18.46
CA SER A 372 -14.04 22.28 -17.74
C SER A 372 -12.95 21.74 -18.69
N ASP A 373 -11.90 22.52 -18.95
CA ASP A 373 -10.71 22.03 -19.66
C ASP A 373 -10.06 20.85 -18.92
N ALA A 374 -10.08 20.87 -17.60
CA ALA A 374 -9.54 19.78 -16.79
C ALA A 374 -10.29 18.46 -17.01
N LEU A 375 -11.63 18.49 -17.16
CA LEU A 375 -12.42 17.29 -17.52
C LEU A 375 -12.01 16.77 -18.90
N LEU A 376 -11.97 17.61 -19.89
CA LEU A 376 -11.62 17.19 -21.26
C LEU A 376 -10.19 16.61 -21.33
N SER A 377 -9.24 17.21 -20.60
CA SER A 377 -7.89 16.70 -20.47
C SER A 377 -7.85 15.35 -19.75
N LEU A 378 -8.63 15.16 -18.67
CA LEU A 378 -8.76 13.89 -17.97
C LEU A 378 -9.30 12.80 -18.91
N LEU A 379 -10.39 13.08 -19.64
CA LEU A 379 -10.99 12.13 -20.58
C LEU A 379 -10.00 11.71 -21.67
N ALA A 380 -9.27 12.69 -22.26
CA ALA A 380 -8.26 12.40 -23.27
C ALA A 380 -7.11 11.57 -22.72
N PHE A 381 -6.57 11.94 -21.56
CA PHE A 381 -5.48 11.20 -20.94
C PHE A 381 -5.88 9.76 -20.63
N VAL A 382 -7.02 9.55 -19.99
CA VAL A 382 -7.54 8.21 -19.66
C VAL A 382 -7.79 7.40 -20.93
N ARG A 383 -8.39 7.99 -21.95
CA ARG A 383 -8.57 7.32 -23.23
C ARG A 383 -7.27 6.82 -23.82
N GLU A 384 -6.24 7.68 -23.88
CA GLU A 384 -4.94 7.35 -24.51
C GLU A 384 -4.11 6.36 -23.69
N THR A 385 -4.13 6.47 -22.36
CA THR A 385 -3.22 5.72 -21.50
C THR A 385 -3.83 4.48 -20.86
N VAL A 386 -5.15 4.42 -20.73
CA VAL A 386 -5.90 3.32 -20.12
C VAL A 386 -6.76 2.58 -21.15
N VAL A 387 -7.66 3.31 -21.82
CA VAL A 387 -8.69 2.67 -22.66
C VAL A 387 -8.10 2.09 -23.93
N ILE A 388 -7.39 2.88 -24.73
CA ILE A 388 -6.81 2.41 -26.00
C ILE A 388 -5.84 1.25 -25.85
N PRO A 389 -4.92 1.23 -24.88
CA PRO A 389 -4.03 0.08 -24.69
C PRO A 389 -4.76 -1.24 -24.48
N CYS A 390 -5.82 -1.26 -23.68
CA CYS A 390 -6.60 -2.48 -23.44
C CYS A 390 -7.47 -2.84 -24.66
N THR A 391 -8.18 -1.87 -25.24
CA THR A 391 -9.12 -2.15 -26.36
C THR A 391 -8.44 -2.50 -27.68
N LYS A 392 -7.12 -2.31 -27.79
CA LYS A 392 -6.32 -2.87 -28.91
C LYS A 392 -6.19 -4.38 -28.86
N VAL A 393 -6.32 -5.00 -27.69
CA VAL A 393 -6.11 -6.44 -27.47
C VAL A 393 -7.38 -7.16 -27.03
N SER A 394 -8.41 -6.43 -26.57
CA SER A 394 -9.66 -6.98 -26.08
C SER A 394 -10.84 -6.02 -26.37
N ASP A 395 -12.07 -6.42 -26.11
CA ASP A 395 -13.24 -5.54 -26.19
C ASP A 395 -13.43 -4.72 -24.90
N VAL A 396 -14.28 -3.66 -24.97
CA VAL A 396 -14.51 -2.73 -23.86
C VAL A 396 -15.01 -3.44 -22.60
N LEU A 397 -15.93 -4.40 -22.75
CA LEU A 397 -16.51 -5.09 -21.59
C LEU A 397 -15.50 -6.02 -20.94
N THR A 398 -14.71 -6.72 -21.73
CA THR A 398 -13.61 -7.56 -21.21
C THR A 398 -12.55 -6.72 -20.50
N CYS A 399 -12.27 -5.49 -21.01
CA CYS A 399 -11.30 -4.59 -20.40
C CYS A 399 -11.77 -3.98 -19.06
N PHE A 400 -13.03 -3.52 -19.03
CA PHE A 400 -13.44 -2.55 -18.00
C PHE A 400 -14.74 -2.90 -17.29
N HIS A 401 -15.52 -3.83 -17.82
CA HIS A 401 -16.67 -4.30 -17.06
C HIS A 401 -16.18 -5.26 -16.00
N THR A 402 -16.54 -5.00 -14.76
CA THR A 402 -16.19 -5.83 -13.62
C THR A 402 -17.30 -6.84 -13.33
N PRO A 403 -17.55 -7.85 -14.17
CA PRO A 403 -18.12 -9.08 -13.69
C PRO A 403 -17.08 -10.16 -13.80
N ALA A 404 -17.27 -11.14 -12.97
CA ALA A 404 -16.65 -12.44 -12.99
C ALA A 404 -16.49 -13.11 -14.37
N SER A 405 -17.13 -12.60 -15.42
CA SER A 405 -17.07 -13.18 -16.75
C SER A 405 -15.74 -12.94 -17.47
N ALA A 406 -15.08 -11.82 -17.28
CA ALA A 406 -13.77 -11.56 -17.87
C ALA A 406 -12.68 -12.43 -17.23
N GLU A 407 -12.75 -12.68 -15.93
CA GLU A 407 -11.84 -13.59 -15.22
C GLU A 407 -12.16 -15.07 -15.43
N ARG A 408 -13.39 -15.43 -15.87
CA ARG A 408 -13.75 -16.81 -16.25
C ARG A 408 -13.11 -17.29 -17.57
N GLN A 409 -12.56 -16.38 -18.36
CA GLN A 409 -11.81 -16.75 -19.58
C GLN A 409 -10.35 -17.10 -19.30
N ASP A 410 -9.91 -16.98 -18.05
CA ASP A 410 -8.59 -17.39 -17.61
C ASP A 410 -8.51 -18.92 -17.62
N ASN A 411 -8.01 -19.51 -18.66
CA ASN A 411 -7.73 -20.94 -18.94
C ASN A 411 -7.28 -21.79 -17.71
N GLY A 412 -7.91 -21.61 -16.54
CA GLY A 412 -7.58 -22.24 -15.27
C GLY A 412 -6.36 -21.67 -14.54
N THR A 413 -5.84 -20.51 -14.96
CA THR A 413 -4.71 -19.85 -14.29
C THR A 413 -5.21 -18.84 -13.25
N LEU A 414 -4.75 -18.93 -12.01
CA LEU A 414 -4.99 -17.92 -10.99
C LEU A 414 -4.06 -16.72 -11.19
N THR A 415 -4.64 -15.54 -11.36
CA THR A 415 -3.87 -14.30 -11.42
C THR A 415 -3.60 -13.74 -10.03
N ASP A 416 -2.48 -13.02 -9.86
CA ASP A 416 -2.14 -12.31 -8.62
C ASP A 416 -3.27 -11.33 -8.23
N SER A 417 -3.87 -10.67 -9.22
CA SER A 417 -5.00 -9.74 -9.01
C SER A 417 -6.25 -10.44 -8.45
N LYS A 418 -6.61 -11.63 -8.95
CA LYS A 418 -7.77 -12.40 -8.44
C LYS A 418 -7.52 -12.91 -7.02
N ALA A 419 -6.30 -13.38 -6.76
CA ALA A 419 -5.90 -13.81 -5.42
C ALA A 419 -5.96 -12.67 -4.40
N TRP A 420 -5.42 -11.48 -4.73
CA TRP A 420 -5.48 -10.30 -3.88
C TRP A 420 -6.92 -9.83 -3.64
N ARG A 421 -7.74 -9.78 -4.70
CA ARG A 421 -9.16 -9.44 -4.59
C ARG A 421 -9.92 -10.36 -3.62
N PHE A 422 -9.62 -11.67 -3.64
CA PHE A 422 -10.19 -12.61 -2.67
C PHE A 422 -9.83 -12.22 -1.23
N GLN A 423 -8.57 -11.88 -0.94
CA GLN A 423 -8.14 -11.44 0.39
C GLN A 423 -8.79 -10.10 0.81
N VAL A 424 -8.90 -9.15 -0.12
CA VAL A 424 -9.64 -7.89 0.08
C VAL A 424 -11.08 -8.19 0.50
N CYS A 425 -11.76 -9.10 -0.22
CA CYS A 425 -13.17 -9.42 0.00
C CYS A 425 -13.44 -10.25 1.25
N THR A 426 -12.42 -10.88 1.83
CA THR A 426 -12.59 -11.79 2.98
C THR A 426 -12.08 -11.23 4.30
N GLU A 427 -10.88 -10.61 4.34
CA GLU A 427 -10.22 -10.29 5.61
C GLU A 427 -9.50 -8.93 5.65
N TRP A 428 -9.34 -8.21 4.51
CA TRP A 428 -8.61 -6.94 4.49
C TRP A 428 -9.48 -5.72 4.26
N GLY A 429 -10.52 -5.82 3.42
CA GLY A 429 -11.31 -4.67 3.00
C GLY A 429 -10.53 -3.78 2.02
N TYR A 430 -10.22 -2.56 2.44
CA TYR A 430 -9.50 -1.56 1.66
C TYR A 430 -10.24 -1.13 0.39
N PHE A 431 -11.58 -1.04 0.47
CA PHE A 431 -12.36 -0.44 -0.61
C PHE A 431 -11.98 1.05 -0.72
N GLN A 432 -11.28 1.41 -1.77
CA GLN A 432 -10.85 2.78 -2.03
C GLN A 432 -12.07 3.61 -2.48
N THR A 433 -12.86 4.03 -1.51
CA THR A 433 -14.10 4.77 -1.74
C THR A 433 -13.87 6.27 -1.88
N ALA A 434 -14.80 6.95 -2.55
CA ALA A 434 -14.88 8.40 -2.47
C ALA A 434 -15.13 8.87 -1.03
N PRO A 435 -14.74 10.12 -0.70
CA PRO A 435 -15.11 10.73 0.58
C PRO A 435 -16.62 10.63 0.83
N PRO A 436 -17.07 10.27 2.03
CA PRO A 436 -18.49 10.28 2.35
C PRO A 436 -19.05 11.70 2.25
N PRO A 437 -20.37 11.85 1.93
CA PRO A 437 -21.03 13.15 1.94
C PRO A 437 -20.89 13.86 3.29
N PRO A 438 -20.88 15.22 3.35
CA PRO A 438 -20.64 15.97 4.58
C PRO A 438 -21.64 15.71 5.73
N ASP A 439 -22.85 15.30 5.41
CA ASP A 439 -23.91 14.92 6.37
C ASP A 439 -23.66 13.57 7.04
N VAL A 440 -22.90 12.68 6.39
CA VAL A 440 -22.48 11.37 6.91
C VAL A 440 -21.09 11.46 7.57
N ALA A 441 -20.29 12.45 7.21
CA ALA A 441 -18.90 12.63 7.63
C ALA A 441 -18.69 12.98 9.12
N ARG A 442 -19.69 12.81 10.00
CA ARG A 442 -19.59 13.20 11.43
C ARG A 442 -18.47 12.53 12.22
N ALA A 443 -17.78 11.55 11.66
CA ALA A 443 -16.73 10.78 12.33
C ALA A 443 -15.42 10.67 11.54
N GLN A 444 -15.33 11.19 10.31
CA GLN A 444 -14.12 11.11 9.51
C GLN A 444 -13.72 12.47 8.94
N PRO A 445 -12.42 12.79 8.84
CA PRO A 445 -11.98 14.03 8.20
C PRO A 445 -12.48 14.08 6.75
N SER A 446 -13.17 15.15 6.39
CA SER A 446 -13.54 15.41 5.02
C SER A 446 -12.28 15.80 4.22
N GLY A 447 -11.79 14.91 3.41
CA GLY A 447 -10.67 15.18 2.49
C GLY A 447 -11.12 15.75 1.15
N PRO A 448 -10.19 16.21 0.32
CA PRO A 448 -10.50 16.67 -1.03
C PRO A 448 -11.02 15.52 -1.90
N LYS A 449 -12.08 15.80 -2.65
CA LYS A 449 -12.70 14.83 -3.55
C LYS A 449 -11.95 14.79 -4.89
N ILE A 450 -11.18 13.75 -5.11
CA ILE A 450 -10.40 13.52 -6.34
C ILE A 450 -10.84 12.28 -7.13
N VAL A 451 -11.94 11.65 -6.71
CA VAL A 451 -12.62 10.56 -7.42
C VAL A 451 -14.13 10.79 -7.42
N SER A 452 -14.83 10.17 -8.37
CA SER A 452 -16.29 10.29 -8.46
C SER A 452 -17.00 9.77 -7.20
N SER A 453 -18.06 10.46 -6.78
CA SER A 453 -18.95 10.03 -5.69
C SER A 453 -19.62 8.67 -5.97
N ARG A 454 -19.61 8.19 -7.20
CA ARG A 454 -20.08 6.86 -7.54
C ARG A 454 -19.27 5.75 -6.92
N LEU A 455 -17.96 5.96 -6.73
CA LEU A 455 -17.08 5.00 -6.08
C LEU A 455 -17.37 4.96 -4.57
N ASN A 456 -18.55 4.51 -4.21
CA ASN A 456 -18.99 4.31 -2.84
C ASN A 456 -18.85 2.84 -2.43
N HIS A 457 -19.09 2.56 -1.15
CA HIS A 457 -19.01 1.21 -0.58
C HIS A 457 -19.78 0.16 -1.39
N HIS A 458 -21.04 0.44 -1.75
CA HIS A 458 -21.88 -0.51 -2.47
C HIS A 458 -21.30 -0.87 -3.84
N VAL A 459 -20.83 0.13 -4.58
CA VAL A 459 -20.22 -0.04 -5.92
C VAL A 459 -18.92 -0.82 -5.81
N MET A 460 -18.02 -0.41 -4.91
CA MET A 460 -16.74 -1.10 -4.73
C MET A 460 -16.95 -2.57 -4.33
N ARG A 461 -17.88 -2.83 -3.41
CA ARG A 461 -18.19 -4.19 -3.01
C ARG A 461 -18.77 -5.02 -4.16
N LYS A 462 -19.71 -4.46 -4.93
CA LYS A 462 -20.28 -5.12 -6.11
C LYS A 462 -19.18 -5.47 -7.10
N GLN A 463 -18.37 -4.49 -7.49
CA GLN A 463 -17.32 -4.64 -8.49
C GLN A 463 -16.21 -5.60 -8.04
N LEU A 464 -15.74 -5.50 -6.80
CA LEU A 464 -14.61 -6.31 -6.34
C LEU A 464 -15.01 -7.71 -5.89
N CYS A 465 -16.16 -7.87 -5.24
CA CYS A 465 -16.48 -9.07 -4.49
C CYS A 465 -17.66 -9.86 -5.05
N ASN A 466 -18.82 -9.22 -5.28
CA ASN A 466 -20.03 -9.96 -5.63
C ASN A 466 -19.94 -10.60 -7.02
N ASP A 467 -19.46 -9.84 -7.99
CA ASP A 467 -19.42 -10.25 -9.39
C ASP A 467 -18.14 -11.07 -9.70
N GLY A 468 -17.12 -10.99 -8.82
CA GLY A 468 -15.83 -11.67 -8.99
C GLY A 468 -15.79 -13.13 -8.55
N PHE A 469 -16.72 -13.57 -7.66
CA PHE A 469 -16.65 -14.90 -7.07
C PHE A 469 -18.01 -15.59 -6.99
N THR A 470 -18.12 -16.75 -7.59
CA THR A 470 -19.32 -17.59 -7.47
C THR A 470 -19.34 -18.31 -6.12
N PRO A 471 -20.51 -18.44 -5.47
CA PRO A 471 -20.65 -19.23 -4.24
C PRO A 471 -20.17 -20.67 -4.45
N GLY A 472 -19.40 -21.18 -3.48
CA GLY A 472 -18.93 -22.54 -3.46
C GLY A 472 -19.83 -23.46 -2.61
N TYR A 473 -19.41 -24.71 -2.49
CA TYR A 473 -20.04 -25.71 -1.62
C TYR A 473 -19.60 -25.53 -0.16
N TYR A 474 -18.30 -25.24 0.04
CA TYR A 474 -17.69 -25.11 1.37
C TYR A 474 -17.62 -23.67 1.85
N MET A 475 -17.65 -22.71 0.94
CA MET A 475 -17.53 -21.30 1.26
C MET A 475 -18.43 -20.43 0.38
N THR A 476 -18.99 -19.39 0.96
CA THR A 476 -19.60 -18.26 0.25
C THR A 476 -18.85 -17.00 0.58
N MET A 477 -18.75 -16.08 -0.39
CA MET A 477 -18.15 -14.77 -0.11
C MET A 477 -18.93 -14.09 1.03
N PRO A 478 -18.26 -13.60 2.09
CA PRO A 478 -18.95 -12.94 3.19
C PRO A 478 -19.66 -11.68 2.71
N SER A 479 -20.72 -11.28 3.39
CA SER A 479 -21.46 -10.04 3.07
C SER A 479 -20.61 -8.80 3.25
N GLU A 480 -19.62 -8.83 4.13
CA GLU A 480 -18.59 -7.82 4.35
C GLU A 480 -17.27 -8.50 4.67
N PRO A 481 -16.11 -7.90 4.29
CA PRO A 481 -14.81 -8.39 4.72
C PRO A 481 -14.72 -8.42 6.26
N ASP A 482 -14.33 -9.55 6.82
CA ASP A 482 -14.08 -9.65 8.26
C ASP A 482 -12.69 -9.13 8.62
N VAL A 483 -12.55 -7.81 8.67
CA VAL A 483 -11.30 -7.13 9.00
C VAL A 483 -10.78 -7.45 10.42
N SER A 484 -11.61 -8.05 11.28
CA SER A 484 -11.17 -8.47 12.61
C SER A 484 -10.14 -9.61 12.52
N GLN A 485 -10.19 -10.45 11.48
CA GLN A 485 -9.22 -11.51 11.23
C GLN A 485 -7.81 -10.99 10.97
N THR A 486 -7.70 -9.78 10.43
CA THR A 486 -6.40 -9.08 10.28
C THR A 486 -6.06 -8.27 11.52
N ASN A 487 -7.02 -7.50 12.06
CA ASN A 487 -6.76 -6.61 13.19
C ASN A 487 -6.44 -7.35 14.50
N VAL A 488 -6.80 -8.63 14.63
CA VAL A 488 -6.44 -9.47 15.78
C VAL A 488 -4.93 -9.58 16.00
N TYR A 489 -4.12 -9.36 14.95
CA TYR A 489 -2.66 -9.36 15.05
C TYR A 489 -2.07 -8.10 15.70
N GLY A 490 -2.90 -7.17 16.14
CA GLY A 490 -2.52 -6.02 16.96
C GLY A 490 -2.70 -4.66 16.30
N ALA A 491 -2.93 -4.60 14.97
CA ALA A 491 -3.14 -3.36 14.22
C ALA A 491 -2.10 -2.28 14.63
N THR A 492 -2.53 -1.05 14.88
CA THR A 492 -1.66 0.08 15.30
C THR A 492 -1.15 -0.01 16.74
N SER A 493 -1.53 -1.03 17.51
CA SER A 493 -1.02 -1.27 18.87
C SER A 493 0.28 -2.08 18.90
N ILE A 494 0.75 -2.59 17.75
CA ILE A 494 1.96 -3.42 17.67
C ILE A 494 3.18 -2.65 18.20
N ALA A 495 3.89 -3.26 19.17
CA ALA A 495 5.14 -2.75 19.70
C ALA A 495 6.00 -3.92 20.19
N MET A 496 7.22 -4.05 19.66
CA MET A 496 8.15 -5.10 20.05
C MET A 496 9.59 -4.70 19.75
N ASP A 497 10.55 -5.15 20.56
CA ASP A 497 11.96 -4.96 20.28
C ASP A 497 12.37 -5.77 19.04
N ARG A 498 13.34 -5.25 18.30
CA ARG A 498 13.79 -5.78 17.01
C ARG A 498 12.67 -5.84 15.97
N LEU A 499 11.79 -4.83 16.02
CA LEU A 499 10.78 -4.57 14.99
C LEU A 499 10.91 -3.11 14.52
N ALA A 500 11.39 -2.94 13.30
CA ALA A 500 11.49 -1.65 12.63
C ALA A 500 10.23 -1.35 11.82
N PHE A 501 9.74 -0.11 11.89
CA PHE A 501 8.74 0.42 10.98
C PHE A 501 9.36 1.54 10.15
N ILE A 502 9.28 1.40 8.83
CA ILE A 502 9.81 2.37 7.86
C ILE A 502 8.70 2.73 6.90
N ASN A 503 8.51 4.01 6.60
CA ASN A 503 7.47 4.44 5.66
C ASN A 503 7.91 5.65 4.86
N GLY A 504 7.35 5.82 3.64
CA GLY A 504 7.44 7.05 2.89
C GLY A 504 6.45 8.10 3.41
N GLU A 505 6.86 9.36 3.43
CA GLU A 505 6.01 10.46 3.88
C GLU A 505 4.78 10.64 2.99
N GLN A 506 4.94 10.42 1.69
CA GLN A 506 3.90 10.59 0.66
C GLN A 506 3.23 9.25 0.27
N ASP A 507 3.38 8.21 1.09
CA ASP A 507 2.76 6.91 0.85
C ASP A 507 1.22 7.00 0.98
N PRO A 508 0.44 6.67 -0.07
CA PRO A 508 -1.02 6.70 0.01
C PRO A 508 -1.60 5.67 0.99
N TRP A 509 -0.84 4.62 1.35
CA TRP A 509 -1.22 3.63 2.35
C TRP A 509 -0.85 4.03 3.78
N ARG A 510 -0.16 5.15 3.96
CA ARG A 510 0.26 5.65 5.28
C ARG A 510 -0.86 5.69 6.33
N PRO A 511 -2.13 6.00 5.99
CA PRO A 511 -3.23 5.94 6.97
C PRO A 511 -3.41 4.58 7.65
N MET A 512 -3.05 3.47 6.99
CA MET A 512 -3.17 2.11 7.51
C MET A 512 -1.88 1.58 8.14
N THR A 513 -0.85 2.40 8.25
CA THR A 513 0.46 2.06 8.80
C THR A 513 0.66 2.59 10.21
N MET A 514 1.79 2.22 10.83
CA MET A 514 2.19 2.75 12.12
C MET A 514 2.52 4.26 12.09
N HIS A 515 2.73 4.85 10.90
CA HIS A 515 2.98 6.29 10.70
C HIS A 515 1.71 7.09 10.34
N SER A 516 0.54 6.50 10.58
CA SER A 516 -0.74 7.17 10.38
C SER A 516 -0.86 8.41 11.27
N PHE A 517 -1.34 9.52 10.70
CA PHE A 517 -1.66 10.73 11.45
C PHE A 517 -3.06 10.70 12.07
N GLU A 518 -3.88 9.73 11.72
CA GLU A 518 -5.23 9.56 12.26
C GLU A 518 -5.25 8.81 13.59
N TYR A 519 -4.22 7.98 13.85
CA TYR A 519 -4.13 7.22 15.08
C TYR A 519 -3.12 7.86 16.03
N ALA A 520 -3.59 8.25 17.22
CA ALA A 520 -2.78 8.89 18.26
C ALA A 520 -1.53 8.07 18.68
N TYR A 521 -1.49 6.78 18.35
CA TYR A 521 -0.39 5.87 18.67
C TYR A 521 0.62 5.69 17.53
N GLY A 522 0.29 6.06 16.28
CA GLY A 522 1.17 5.85 15.12
C GLY A 522 2.22 6.94 14.96
N GLY A 523 1.87 8.20 15.23
CA GLY A 523 2.65 9.36 14.80
C GLY A 523 3.81 9.80 15.69
N THR A 524 4.01 9.25 16.90
CA THR A 524 4.94 9.80 17.92
C THR A 524 5.83 8.77 18.60
N ARG A 525 6.16 7.65 17.93
CA ARG A 525 7.05 6.65 18.50
C ARG A 525 8.50 7.13 18.48
N GLU A 526 9.23 6.84 19.56
CA GLU A 526 10.64 7.11 19.61
C GLU A 526 11.40 6.18 18.66
N ASN A 527 12.32 6.74 17.88
CA ASN A 527 13.22 6.00 17.00
C ASN A 527 14.47 5.55 17.77
N THR A 528 14.58 4.27 18.07
CA THR A 528 15.72 3.69 18.78
C THR A 528 16.35 2.55 17.96
N LEU A 529 17.53 2.07 18.35
CA LEU A 529 18.16 0.92 17.70
C LEU A 529 17.37 -0.38 17.91
N ASP A 530 16.67 -0.52 19.03
CA ASP A 530 15.86 -1.69 19.32
C ASP A 530 14.46 -1.62 18.69
N ARG A 531 13.94 -0.42 18.50
CA ARG A 531 12.63 -0.13 17.88
C ARG A 531 12.76 0.98 16.84
N PRO A 532 13.39 0.72 15.69
CA PRO A 532 13.54 1.74 14.65
C PRO A 532 12.18 2.22 14.11
N PHE A 533 12.04 3.53 13.97
CA PHE A 533 10.82 4.17 13.50
C PHE A 533 11.19 5.32 12.55
N TRP A 534 11.09 5.07 11.23
CA TRP A 534 11.59 5.97 10.20
C TRP A 534 10.48 6.41 9.26
N LEU A 535 10.28 7.71 9.14
CA LEU A 535 9.48 8.33 8.09
C LEU A 535 10.44 9.01 7.11
N ILE A 536 10.47 8.55 5.86
CA ILE A 536 11.39 9.03 4.84
C ILE A 536 10.73 10.21 4.12
N PRO A 537 11.31 11.43 4.22
CA PRO A 537 10.73 12.60 3.55
C PRO A 537 10.76 12.44 2.02
N ASP A 538 9.78 13.04 1.34
CA ASP A 538 9.63 13.03 -0.13
C ASP A 538 9.76 11.62 -0.73
N CYS A 539 9.11 10.63 -0.09
CA CYS A 539 9.23 9.25 -0.50
C CYS A 539 7.85 8.59 -0.49
N TRP A 540 7.65 7.69 -1.45
CA TRP A 540 6.38 7.00 -1.69
C TRP A 540 6.37 5.59 -1.10
N HIS A 541 5.52 4.75 -1.60
CA HIS A 541 5.27 3.41 -1.09
C HIS A 541 6.52 2.51 -1.16
N HIS A 542 6.95 1.99 -0.01
CA HIS A 542 8.12 1.11 0.23
C HIS A 542 9.41 1.51 -0.53
N CYS A 543 9.67 2.80 -0.60
CA CYS A 543 10.80 3.36 -1.34
C CYS A 543 12.19 2.96 -0.81
N ASP A 544 12.26 2.36 0.38
CA ASP A 544 13.47 1.84 1.02
C ASP A 544 13.87 0.44 0.54
N SER A 545 13.01 -0.25 -0.20
CA SER A 545 13.27 -1.64 -0.63
C SER A 545 14.24 -1.75 -1.81
N ASP A 546 14.26 -0.73 -2.67
CA ASP A 546 15.14 -0.66 -3.83
C ASP A 546 16.49 -0.04 -3.48
N GLY A 547 17.51 -0.38 -4.26
CA GLY A 547 18.86 0.17 -4.12
C GLY A 547 19.58 0.24 -5.47
N LEU A 548 20.77 0.84 -5.47
CA LEU A 548 21.65 0.92 -6.63
C LEU A 548 22.94 0.13 -6.42
N ALA A 549 23.53 -0.35 -7.51
CA ALA A 549 24.86 -0.96 -7.49
C ALA A 549 25.91 -0.02 -6.87
N ASP A 550 25.80 1.27 -7.16
CA ASP A 550 26.58 2.34 -6.55
C ASP A 550 25.67 3.12 -5.58
N SER A 551 25.74 2.80 -4.30
CA SER A 551 24.93 3.43 -3.26
C SER A 551 25.20 4.94 -3.07
N HIS A 552 26.32 5.48 -3.60
CA HIS A 552 26.55 6.93 -3.57
C HIS A 552 25.64 7.70 -4.53
N LYS A 553 25.08 7.02 -5.52
CA LYS A 553 24.11 7.60 -6.45
C LYS A 553 22.68 7.59 -5.90
N GLU A 554 22.46 6.89 -4.80
CA GLU A 554 21.15 6.94 -4.12
C GLU A 554 20.93 8.34 -3.50
N PRO A 555 19.70 8.87 -3.48
CA PRO A 555 19.39 10.09 -2.74
C PRO A 555 19.82 10.00 -1.27
N LEU A 556 20.22 11.13 -0.68
CA LEU A 556 20.70 11.15 0.72
C LEU A 556 19.71 10.50 1.70
N ARG A 557 18.41 10.74 1.52
CA ARG A 557 17.36 10.16 2.36
C ARG A 557 17.30 8.63 2.29
N ILE A 558 17.58 8.07 1.12
CA ILE A 558 17.61 6.61 0.91
C ILE A 558 18.89 6.02 1.49
N ARG A 559 20.05 6.63 1.22
CA ARG A 559 21.33 6.21 1.83
C ARG A 559 21.26 6.21 3.36
N ALA A 560 20.62 7.23 3.93
CA ALA A 560 20.45 7.35 5.38
C ALA A 560 19.64 6.20 5.99
N VAL A 561 18.51 5.83 5.38
CA VAL A 561 17.70 4.71 5.88
C VAL A 561 18.39 3.37 5.63
N HIS A 562 19.08 3.19 4.52
CA HIS A 562 19.88 1.97 4.25
C HIS A 562 21.00 1.79 5.27
N GLU A 563 21.70 2.87 5.65
CA GLU A 563 22.75 2.79 6.69
C GLU A 563 22.15 2.56 8.07
N ALA A 564 21.00 3.15 8.35
CA ALA A 564 20.26 2.85 9.57
C ALA A 564 19.88 1.36 9.63
N MET A 565 19.37 0.77 8.53
CA MET A 565 19.05 -0.66 8.47
C MET A 565 20.26 -1.55 8.76
N ARG A 566 21.42 -1.27 8.13
CA ARG A 566 22.67 -1.99 8.40
C ARG A 566 23.04 -1.88 9.89
N THR A 567 22.90 -0.69 10.45
CA THR A 567 23.29 -0.40 11.84
C THR A 567 22.41 -1.14 12.84
N PHE A 568 21.08 -0.99 12.76
CA PHE A 568 20.21 -1.62 13.73
C PHE A 568 20.14 -3.15 13.56
N VAL A 569 20.25 -3.69 12.33
CA VAL A 569 20.30 -5.14 12.13
C VAL A 569 21.57 -5.73 12.74
N ARG A 570 22.73 -5.10 12.52
CA ARG A 570 23.99 -5.51 13.17
C ARG A 570 23.90 -5.42 14.70
N HIS A 571 23.30 -4.34 15.22
CA HIS A 571 23.06 -4.18 16.66
C HIS A 571 22.21 -5.33 17.21
N TRP A 572 21.10 -5.68 16.53
CA TRP A 572 20.28 -6.82 16.97
C TRP A 572 21.05 -8.14 16.95
N LEU A 573 21.79 -8.40 15.86
CA LEU A 573 22.54 -9.65 15.72
C LEU A 573 23.70 -9.77 16.70
N ALA A 574 24.22 -8.66 17.24
CA ALA A 574 25.25 -8.65 18.28
C ALA A 574 24.71 -8.94 19.70
N GLN A 575 23.39 -8.86 19.91
CA GLN A 575 22.80 -9.17 21.22
C GLN A 575 22.97 -10.66 21.57
N PRO A 576 23.09 -11.03 22.84
CA PRO A 576 23.19 -12.42 23.28
C PRO A 576 21.99 -13.27 22.77
N LEU A 577 22.24 -14.59 22.71
CA LEU A 577 21.18 -15.57 22.38
C LEU A 577 20.14 -15.66 23.49
#